data_97f1723997dea88b9e391fe0a221913d
#
_entry.id   97f1723997dea88b9e391fe0a221913d
#
_cell.length_a   1.000
_cell.length_b   1.000
_cell.length_c   1.000
_cell.angle_alpha   90.00
_cell.angle_beta   90.00
_cell.angle_gamma   90.00
#
_symmetry.space_group_name_H-M   'P 1'
#
loop_
_entity.id
_entity.type
_entity.pdbx_description
1 polymer ?
#
loop_
_entity_poly.entity_id
_entity_poly.type
_entity_poly.pdbx_seq_one_letter_code
_entity_poly.pdbx_strand_id
1 'polypeptide(L)'
;MFALSVSSEAGITRRLEKLTNNPEKCRGCGRRFSTGMTSTGEMARQLNDTCAGSVDMELFLHYSLIPSLCIILVLSFLQRRERCRQRDDTSYLLGDHFGIIVPLDFVGAFSNRWSYGIAFGATANKVMFLFLEGYQPLQVPQWAQAFVLLVGGFEVGLSHFPFFACLSSEFRLVSSILGFSYSLIWFVVTVLHITQCPHGRFLGRFETVMFYWPSLLCLSFLLGRFLHMAVKSLRVHLGWALQMKEKPFLEIHQAEHVKQLLRKPPLQEEQKSWFQTRVYEWDPCFQFPSRMIGTVVLAFICLYLFIVIEFCMFVYVREKLDVFEGKLESYIASVNQTGPLAPVILQVKELMNISKGVWLVTILPAALTCVSYLFHILACYRKHMKRLWAGNKHFLPVKFHSPSSSGSVVAIARYSGWQIAYILWGYFIIHVVQSLLGMVITYGLVLPVIHDQGLEMLHGLGIGILTVSIVLGLMIVQVQIASSFFLQPRMAAADKQKPLALNNRRAFHNFNYFLFFYNVLLGLGACLSRLLISCILGTWLIARIDRTIMQRGYERADMGFGAWVGMLYVDHCHTNPVLVSFCHILIAGHRERTLRPVIKYGHLNQSAGVTSRTANLEGCSCQDPGQSH
;
A
#
# COMPACT_ATOMS: atom_id res chain seq x y z
N MET A 1 -11.54 10.97 12.48
CA MET A 1 -11.45 12.43 12.55
C MET A 1 -12.26 13.11 11.45
N PHE A 2 -12.22 12.66 10.19
CA PHE A 2 -13.11 13.19 9.14
C PHE A 2 -14.61 12.98 9.43
N ALA A 3 -14.99 11.82 9.98
CA ALA A 3 -16.35 11.55 10.43
C ALA A 3 -16.83 12.45 11.59
N LEU A 4 -15.94 12.95 12.41
CA LEU A 4 -16.25 13.87 13.51
C LEU A 4 -16.47 15.32 13.03
N SER A 5 -15.83 15.74 11.93
CA SER A 5 -16.02 17.06 11.34
C SER A 5 -17.37 17.16 10.61
N VAL A 6 -17.74 16.14 9.84
CA VAL A 6 -19.03 16.09 9.12
C VAL A 6 -20.22 15.93 10.08
N SER A 7 -20.05 15.22 11.21
CA SER A 7 -21.07 15.08 12.26
C SER A 7 -21.33 16.39 13.01
N SER A 8 -20.33 17.27 13.13
CA SER A 8 -20.49 18.59 13.76
C SER A 8 -21.31 19.54 12.88
N GLU A 9 -21.15 19.50 11.55
CA GLU A 9 -21.94 20.33 10.63
C GLU A 9 -23.40 19.88 10.53
N ALA A 10 -23.67 18.57 10.56
CA ALA A 10 -25.04 18.05 10.61
C ALA A 10 -25.76 18.41 11.91
N GLY A 11 -25.04 18.59 13.01
CA GLY A 11 -25.58 19.10 14.29
C GLY A 11 -25.91 20.57 14.26
N ILE A 12 -25.16 21.38 13.55
CA ILE A 12 -25.39 22.84 13.40
C ILE A 12 -26.54 23.09 12.43
N THR A 13 -26.64 22.34 11.33
CA THR A 13 -27.76 22.45 10.38
C THR A 13 -29.10 22.06 11.02
N ARG A 14 -29.15 21.00 11.84
CA ARG A 14 -30.37 20.64 12.60
C ARG A 14 -30.75 21.64 13.70
N ARG A 15 -29.79 22.38 14.26
CA ARG A 15 -30.09 23.47 15.20
C ARG A 15 -30.64 24.71 14.50
N LEU A 16 -30.19 24.98 13.29
CA LEU A 16 -30.70 26.07 12.47
C LEU A 16 -32.11 25.75 11.91
N GLU A 17 -32.41 24.52 11.53
CA GLU A 17 -33.74 24.08 11.13
C GLU A 17 -34.76 24.12 12.29
N LYS A 18 -34.32 23.83 13.53
CA LYS A 18 -35.20 23.97 14.70
C LYS A 18 -35.48 25.41 15.10
N LEU A 19 -34.67 26.38 14.68
CA LEU A 19 -34.87 27.80 14.90
C LEU A 19 -35.77 28.47 13.83
N THR A 20 -35.92 27.84 12.66
CA THR A 20 -36.75 28.36 11.55
C THR A 20 -38.17 27.83 11.55
N ASN A 21 -38.51 26.83 12.36
CA ASN A 21 -39.84 26.23 12.43
C ASN A 21 -40.73 26.79 13.57
N ASN A 22 -40.67 28.10 13.88
CA ASN A 22 -41.64 28.74 14.76
C ASN A 22 -42.45 29.79 13.97
N PRO A 23 -43.70 29.46 13.54
CA PRO A 23 -44.43 30.27 12.56
C PRO A 23 -45.18 31.49 13.12
N GLU A 24 -44.94 31.94 14.34
CA GLU A 24 -45.82 32.98 14.96
C GLU A 24 -45.19 34.38 15.17
N LYS A 25 -44.06 34.70 14.56
CA LYS A 25 -43.49 36.05 14.78
C LYS A 25 -42.84 36.71 13.56
N CYS A 26 -43.51 36.76 12.42
CA CYS A 26 -43.18 37.71 11.35
C CYS A 26 -44.35 37.88 10.35
N ARG A 27 -45.43 38.53 10.77
CA ARG A 27 -46.32 39.21 9.84
C ARG A 27 -45.72 40.59 9.55
N GLY A 28 -45.03 40.73 8.44
CA GLY A 28 -44.61 42.04 8.00
C GLY A 28 -43.33 42.11 7.19
N CYS A 29 -43.01 41.12 6.34
CA CYS A 29 -42.02 41.34 5.28
C CYS A 29 -42.32 40.41 4.10
N GLY A 30 -43.33 40.79 3.36
CA GLY A 30 -43.71 40.11 2.13
C GLY A 30 -42.91 40.62 0.94
N ARG A 31 -42.53 39.66 0.10
CA ARG A 31 -42.11 39.81 -1.30
C ARG A 31 -40.71 40.37 -1.54
N ARG A 32 -39.77 39.48 -1.64
CA ARG A 32 -38.74 39.36 -2.70
C ARG A 32 -37.56 38.47 -2.28
N PHE A 33 -37.80 37.18 -2.07
CA PHE A 33 -36.72 36.20 -1.97
C PHE A 33 -37.21 34.79 -2.39
N SER A 34 -37.66 34.67 -3.65
CA SER A 34 -38.19 33.42 -4.15
C SER A 34 -37.66 33.01 -5.53
N THR A 35 -36.47 33.45 -5.93
CA THR A 35 -35.94 33.07 -7.26
C THR A 35 -34.53 32.49 -7.24
N GLY A 36 -33.91 32.32 -6.08
CA GLY A 36 -32.53 31.77 -5.99
C GLY A 36 -32.41 30.36 -5.41
N MET A 37 -33.50 29.83 -4.79
CA MET A 37 -33.45 28.53 -4.10
C MET A 37 -34.13 27.38 -4.87
N THR A 38 -34.84 27.68 -5.93
CA THR A 38 -35.58 26.70 -6.75
C THR A 38 -34.68 25.98 -7.75
N SER A 39 -33.59 26.60 -8.23
CA SER A 39 -32.75 25.98 -9.26
C SER A 39 -31.87 24.80 -8.77
N THR A 40 -31.40 24.86 -7.54
CA THR A 40 -30.59 23.76 -6.96
C THR A 40 -31.46 22.57 -6.55
N GLY A 41 -32.67 22.81 -6.07
CA GLY A 41 -33.64 21.75 -5.74
C GLY A 41 -34.22 21.06 -6.98
N GLU A 42 -34.48 21.83 -8.04
CA GLU A 42 -34.93 21.28 -9.33
C GLU A 42 -33.82 20.54 -10.06
N MET A 43 -32.59 21.03 -10.04
CA MET A 43 -31.45 20.34 -10.64
C MET A 43 -31.10 19.04 -9.90
N ALA A 44 -31.22 19.01 -8.56
CA ALA A 44 -31.07 17.79 -7.76
C ALA A 44 -32.22 16.79 -8.01
N ARG A 45 -33.46 17.28 -8.22
CA ARG A 45 -34.59 16.43 -8.62
C ARG A 45 -34.45 15.92 -10.04
N GLN A 46 -34.02 16.74 -11.01
CA GLN A 46 -33.75 16.30 -12.38
C GLN A 46 -32.62 15.28 -12.46
N LEU A 47 -31.56 15.38 -11.65
CA LEU A 47 -30.50 14.36 -11.58
C LEU A 47 -31.02 13.04 -10.98
N ASN A 48 -31.86 13.11 -9.95
CA ASN A 48 -32.48 11.93 -9.36
C ASN A 48 -33.47 11.27 -10.33
N ASP A 49 -34.20 12.05 -11.11
CA ASP A 49 -35.16 11.53 -12.10
C ASP A 49 -34.46 10.93 -13.33
N THR A 50 -33.28 11.40 -13.73
CA THR A 50 -32.49 10.82 -14.85
C THR A 50 -31.83 9.50 -14.50
N CYS A 51 -31.61 9.19 -13.22
CA CYS A 51 -31.06 7.93 -12.75
C CYS A 51 -32.11 6.99 -12.12
N ALA A 52 -33.38 7.34 -12.10
CA ALA A 52 -34.45 6.56 -11.47
C ALA A 52 -34.69 5.14 -12.06
N GLY A 53 -34.03 4.78 -13.14
CA GLY A 53 -34.05 3.43 -13.73
C GLY A 53 -32.68 2.72 -13.73
N SER A 54 -31.66 3.27 -13.08
CA SER A 54 -30.32 2.69 -13.08
C SER A 54 -30.21 1.52 -12.11
N VAL A 55 -29.31 0.58 -12.45
CA VAL A 55 -28.97 -0.51 -11.54
C VAL A 55 -28.24 0.04 -10.32
N ASP A 56 -28.86 -0.10 -9.14
CA ASP A 56 -28.21 0.24 -7.88
C ASP A 56 -27.09 -0.76 -7.58
N MET A 57 -25.84 -0.26 -7.51
CA MET A 57 -24.66 -1.07 -7.27
C MET A 57 -24.55 -1.60 -5.83
N GLU A 58 -25.26 -1.00 -4.88
CA GLU A 58 -25.35 -1.54 -3.51
C GLU A 58 -26.30 -2.73 -3.47
N LEU A 59 -27.47 -2.55 -4.03
CA LEU A 59 -28.46 -3.61 -4.14
C LEU A 59 -27.91 -4.80 -4.95
N PHE A 60 -27.17 -4.54 -6.02
CA PHE A 60 -26.49 -5.57 -6.79
C PHE A 60 -25.45 -6.32 -5.96
N LEU A 61 -24.71 -5.65 -5.08
CA LEU A 61 -23.77 -6.30 -4.18
C LEU A 61 -24.46 -7.36 -3.31
N HIS A 62 -25.60 -7.01 -2.71
CA HIS A 62 -26.40 -7.94 -1.90
C HIS A 62 -26.91 -9.13 -2.73
N TYR A 63 -27.45 -8.90 -3.91
CA TYR A 63 -27.90 -10.00 -4.78
C TYR A 63 -26.76 -10.88 -5.27
N SER A 64 -25.57 -10.35 -5.45
CA SER A 64 -24.40 -11.11 -5.88
C SER A 64 -23.90 -12.12 -4.85
N LEU A 65 -24.32 -12.02 -3.58
CA LEU A 65 -24.03 -13.00 -2.54
C LEU A 65 -24.61 -14.38 -2.84
N ILE A 66 -25.80 -14.44 -3.43
CA ILE A 66 -26.46 -15.71 -3.75
C ILE A 66 -25.64 -16.54 -4.75
N PRO A 67 -25.33 -16.04 -5.96
CA PRO A 67 -24.50 -16.79 -6.90
C PRO A 67 -23.08 -17.02 -6.37
N SER A 68 -22.53 -16.09 -5.56
CA SER A 68 -21.24 -16.30 -4.91
C SER A 68 -21.24 -17.53 -3.99
N LEU A 69 -22.23 -17.63 -3.09
CA LEU A 69 -22.38 -18.78 -2.20
C LEU A 69 -22.59 -20.09 -3.00
N CYS A 70 -23.40 -20.06 -4.05
CA CYS A 70 -23.60 -21.24 -4.91
C CYS A 70 -22.27 -21.71 -5.53
N ILE A 71 -21.46 -20.80 -6.06
CA ILE A 71 -20.15 -21.12 -6.66
C ILE A 71 -19.21 -21.69 -5.59
N ILE A 72 -19.15 -21.10 -4.40
CA ILE A 72 -18.33 -21.57 -3.28
C ILE A 72 -18.73 -22.99 -2.89
N LEU A 73 -20.03 -23.28 -2.76
CA LEU A 73 -20.54 -24.60 -2.40
C LEU A 73 -20.20 -25.63 -3.47
N VAL A 74 -20.41 -25.32 -4.75
CA VAL A 74 -20.10 -26.22 -5.87
C VAL A 74 -18.61 -26.55 -5.89
N LEU A 75 -17.74 -25.57 -5.83
CA LEU A 75 -16.29 -25.78 -5.86
C LEU A 75 -15.79 -26.51 -4.61
N SER A 76 -16.35 -26.22 -3.43
CA SER A 76 -16.02 -26.92 -2.19
C SER A 76 -16.45 -28.39 -2.22
N PHE A 77 -17.62 -28.67 -2.76
CA PHE A 77 -18.11 -30.04 -2.93
C PHE A 77 -17.23 -30.85 -3.88
N LEU A 78 -16.85 -30.28 -5.03
CA LEU A 78 -15.95 -30.91 -5.98
C LEU A 78 -14.59 -31.23 -5.34
N GLN A 79 -14.02 -30.28 -4.61
CA GLN A 79 -12.71 -30.44 -3.94
C GLN A 79 -12.76 -31.50 -2.85
N ARG A 80 -13.85 -31.58 -2.09
CA ARG A 80 -14.07 -32.63 -1.09
C ARG A 80 -14.15 -34.02 -1.72
N ARG A 81 -14.85 -34.15 -2.84
CA ARG A 81 -15.01 -35.43 -3.56
C ARG A 81 -13.67 -35.97 -4.08
N GLU A 82 -12.79 -35.12 -4.58
CA GLU A 82 -11.48 -35.54 -5.05
C GLU A 82 -10.57 -35.98 -3.90
N ARG A 83 -10.58 -35.26 -2.78
CA ARG A 83 -9.83 -35.65 -1.58
C ARG A 83 -10.28 -36.99 -1.02
N CYS A 84 -11.57 -37.29 -0.99
CA CYS A 84 -12.08 -38.62 -0.60
C CYS A 84 -11.59 -39.73 -1.54
N ARG A 85 -11.49 -39.45 -2.85
CA ARG A 85 -11.01 -40.42 -3.84
C ARG A 85 -9.50 -40.67 -3.74
N GLN A 86 -8.71 -39.70 -3.31
CA GLN A 86 -7.25 -39.79 -3.13
C GLN A 86 -6.86 -40.45 -1.79
N ARG A 87 -7.79 -40.56 -0.82
CA ARG A 87 -7.51 -41.04 0.54
C ARG A 87 -7.23 -42.52 0.67
N ASP A 88 -7.53 -43.30 -0.35
CA ASP A 88 -7.33 -44.76 -0.33
C ASP A 88 -5.85 -45.17 -0.40
N ASP A 89 -4.90 -44.27 -0.70
CA ASP A 89 -3.51 -44.64 -0.96
C ASP A 89 -2.45 -44.13 0.04
N THR A 90 -2.75 -43.18 0.94
CA THR A 90 -1.72 -42.72 1.91
C THR A 90 -2.33 -42.09 3.16
N SER A 91 -2.11 -42.74 4.30
CA SER A 91 -2.39 -42.20 5.63
C SER A 91 -1.45 -41.03 5.97
N TYR A 92 -1.86 -39.80 5.71
CA TYR A 92 -1.18 -38.64 6.26
C TYR A 92 -1.73 -38.32 7.65
N LEU A 93 -0.81 -38.11 8.60
CA LEU A 93 -1.09 -37.90 10.04
C LEU A 93 -1.87 -36.60 10.34
N LEU A 94 -1.96 -35.67 9.39
CA LEU A 94 -2.73 -34.42 9.48
C LEU A 94 -3.76 -34.38 8.34
N GLY A 95 -4.79 -35.20 8.47
CA GLY A 95 -5.95 -35.13 7.59
C GLY A 95 -6.65 -33.80 7.71
N ASP A 96 -6.51 -32.97 6.69
CA ASP A 96 -7.16 -31.67 6.54
C ASP A 96 -8.69 -31.89 6.47
N HIS A 97 -9.38 -31.63 7.58
CA HIS A 97 -10.81 -31.95 7.75
C HIS A 97 -11.75 -30.96 7.05
N PHE A 98 -11.22 -29.84 6.52
CA PHE A 98 -12.04 -28.81 5.91
C PHE A 98 -12.12 -28.98 4.37
N GLY A 99 -13.31 -29.31 3.88
CA GLY A 99 -13.62 -29.38 2.45
C GLY A 99 -13.95 -28.03 1.80
N ILE A 100 -13.67 -26.91 2.46
CA ILE A 100 -13.96 -25.57 1.93
C ILE A 100 -12.84 -25.15 0.98
N ILE A 101 -13.22 -24.58 -0.17
CA ILE A 101 -12.25 -24.05 -1.14
C ILE A 101 -11.49 -22.86 -0.57
N VAL A 102 -10.17 -22.82 -0.80
CA VAL A 102 -9.30 -21.72 -0.40
C VAL A 102 -9.24 -20.67 -1.52
N PRO A 103 -9.63 -19.41 -1.29
CA PRO A 103 -9.65 -18.39 -2.34
C PRO A 103 -8.23 -17.98 -2.77
N LEU A 104 -7.33 -17.84 -1.81
CA LEU A 104 -5.95 -17.44 -2.03
C LEU A 104 -5.07 -18.06 -0.93
N ASP A 105 -3.96 -18.66 -1.34
CA ASP A 105 -2.89 -19.00 -0.41
C ASP A 105 -2.11 -17.72 -0.08
N PHE A 106 -2.20 -17.29 1.17
CA PHE A 106 -1.48 -16.10 1.66
C PHE A 106 -0.01 -16.36 1.94
N VAL A 107 0.42 -17.63 1.98
CA VAL A 107 1.77 -18.03 2.32
C VAL A 107 2.38 -18.82 1.17
N GLY A 108 3.30 -18.20 0.42
CA GLY A 108 4.09 -18.92 -0.58
C GLY A 108 3.43 -19.17 -1.94
N ALA A 109 2.26 -18.60 -2.24
CA ALA A 109 1.68 -18.69 -3.58
C ALA A 109 2.41 -17.76 -4.57
N PHE A 110 3.14 -18.35 -5.51
CA PHE A 110 3.85 -17.62 -6.57
C PHE A 110 3.19 -17.76 -7.94
N SER A 111 2.36 -18.77 -8.14
CA SER A 111 1.65 -19.02 -9.40
C SER A 111 0.49 -18.04 -9.59
N ASN A 112 0.20 -17.67 -10.85
CA ASN A 112 -0.93 -16.79 -11.22
C ASN A 112 -0.97 -15.41 -10.52
N ARG A 113 0.15 -14.93 -9.94
CA ARG A 113 0.24 -13.72 -9.13
C ARG A 113 -0.39 -12.48 -9.77
N TRP A 114 -0.24 -12.30 -11.07
CA TRP A 114 -0.84 -11.18 -11.81
C TRP A 114 -2.36 -11.32 -11.91
N SER A 115 -2.88 -12.53 -12.13
CA SER A 115 -4.33 -12.78 -12.15
C SER A 115 -4.97 -12.49 -10.80
N TYR A 116 -4.31 -12.85 -9.69
CA TYR A 116 -4.74 -12.46 -8.35
C TYR A 116 -4.64 -10.96 -8.11
N GLY A 117 -3.58 -10.30 -8.57
CA GLY A 117 -3.46 -8.85 -8.50
C GLY A 117 -4.61 -8.14 -9.20
N ILE A 118 -4.97 -8.59 -10.39
CA ILE A 118 -6.10 -8.06 -11.17
C ILE A 118 -7.45 -8.36 -10.47
N ALA A 119 -7.61 -9.56 -9.87
CA ALA A 119 -8.80 -9.88 -9.09
C ALA A 119 -8.97 -8.95 -7.88
N PHE A 120 -7.88 -8.63 -7.17
CA PHE A 120 -7.89 -7.60 -6.14
C PHE A 120 -8.23 -6.21 -6.70
N GLY A 121 -7.69 -5.85 -7.87
CA GLY A 121 -8.00 -4.59 -8.54
C GLY A 121 -9.50 -4.44 -8.87
N ALA A 122 -10.18 -5.52 -9.23
CA ALA A 122 -11.62 -5.50 -9.49
C ALA A 122 -12.45 -5.17 -8.23
N THR A 123 -11.92 -5.42 -7.01
CA THR A 123 -12.59 -5.10 -5.74
C THR A 123 -12.41 -3.66 -5.29
N ALA A 124 -11.52 -2.89 -5.93
CA ALA A 124 -11.04 -1.61 -5.42
C ALA A 124 -12.17 -0.59 -5.16
N ASN A 125 -13.16 -0.48 -6.04
CA ASN A 125 -14.28 0.45 -5.86
C ASN A 125 -15.06 0.15 -4.57
N LYS A 126 -15.32 -1.13 -4.29
CA LYS A 126 -16.07 -1.52 -3.09
C LYS A 126 -15.23 -1.37 -1.82
N VAL A 127 -13.92 -1.58 -1.91
CA VAL A 127 -12.99 -1.30 -0.80
C VAL A 127 -12.94 0.20 -0.49
N MET A 128 -12.90 1.06 -1.52
CA MET A 128 -12.93 2.52 -1.34
C MET A 128 -14.25 3.00 -0.76
N PHE A 129 -15.37 2.41 -1.18
CA PHE A 129 -16.69 2.71 -0.63
C PHE A 129 -16.75 2.44 0.88
N LEU A 130 -16.28 1.27 1.33
CA LEU A 130 -16.18 0.94 2.76
C LEU A 130 -15.29 1.92 3.53
N PHE A 131 -14.24 2.44 2.88
CA PHE A 131 -13.27 3.33 3.52
C PHE A 131 -13.80 4.76 3.73
N LEU A 132 -14.61 5.28 2.79
CA LEU A 132 -14.99 6.69 2.73
C LEU A 132 -16.38 6.97 3.28
N GLU A 133 -17.40 6.20 2.90
CA GLU A 133 -18.79 6.51 3.22
C GLU A 133 -19.25 5.87 4.53
N GLY A 134 -18.47 4.96 5.08
CA GLY A 134 -18.92 4.19 6.22
C GLY A 134 -20.28 3.57 5.90
N TYR A 135 -20.27 2.36 5.36
CA TYR A 135 -21.44 1.53 5.11
C TYR A 135 -22.49 1.75 6.21
N GLN A 136 -23.52 2.55 5.93
CA GLN A 136 -24.59 2.91 6.87
C GLN A 136 -25.96 2.56 6.31
N PRO A 137 -26.30 1.28 6.11
CA PRO A 137 -27.65 0.89 5.71
C PRO A 137 -28.66 1.10 6.85
N LEU A 138 -28.20 1.29 8.09
CA LEU A 138 -29.01 1.43 9.30
C LEU A 138 -28.51 2.59 10.16
N GLN A 139 -29.45 3.37 10.72
CA GLN A 139 -29.14 4.38 11.73
C GLN A 139 -28.77 3.67 13.04
N VAL A 140 -27.50 3.34 13.20
CA VAL A 140 -26.96 2.69 14.39
C VAL A 140 -26.20 3.68 15.28
N PRO A 141 -26.12 3.44 16.60
CA PRO A 141 -25.27 4.21 17.50
C PRO A 141 -23.81 4.19 17.06
N GLN A 142 -23.04 5.25 17.35
CA GLN A 142 -21.64 5.38 16.91
C GLN A 142 -20.74 4.19 17.30
N TRP A 143 -20.97 3.59 18.46
CA TRP A 143 -20.22 2.42 18.89
C TRP A 143 -20.50 1.16 18.04
N ALA A 144 -21.68 1.05 17.46
CA ALA A 144 -22.08 -0.08 16.61
C ALA A 144 -21.58 0.06 15.17
N GLN A 145 -21.14 1.25 14.74
CA GLN A 145 -20.62 1.49 13.38
C GLN A 145 -19.45 0.58 13.02
N ALA A 146 -18.58 0.26 13.99
CA ALA A 146 -17.45 -0.66 13.78
C ALA A 146 -17.92 -2.07 13.39
N PHE A 147 -19.04 -2.55 13.96
CA PHE A 147 -19.63 -3.85 13.60
C PHE A 147 -20.27 -3.80 12.21
N VAL A 148 -20.94 -2.71 11.87
CA VAL A 148 -21.51 -2.52 10.53
C VAL A 148 -20.44 -2.52 9.46
N LEU A 149 -19.32 -1.81 9.69
CA LEU A 149 -18.16 -1.83 8.79
C LEU A 149 -17.53 -3.23 8.67
N LEU A 150 -17.48 -3.98 9.76
CA LEU A 150 -17.00 -5.37 9.73
C LEU A 150 -17.90 -6.26 8.87
N VAL A 151 -19.22 -6.14 9.02
CA VAL A 151 -20.20 -6.89 8.22
C VAL A 151 -20.10 -6.49 6.74
N GLY A 152 -20.01 -5.19 6.44
CA GLY A 152 -19.80 -4.69 5.08
C GLY A 152 -18.50 -5.21 4.45
N GLY A 153 -17.41 -5.22 5.21
CA GLY A 153 -16.14 -5.81 4.77
C GLY A 153 -16.26 -7.31 4.47
N PHE A 154 -17.02 -8.04 5.29
CA PHE A 154 -17.29 -9.46 5.08
C PHE A 154 -18.16 -9.69 3.83
N GLU A 155 -19.16 -8.85 3.62
CA GLU A 155 -20.02 -8.87 2.44
C GLU A 155 -19.22 -8.64 1.15
N VAL A 156 -18.38 -7.60 1.11
CA VAL A 156 -17.49 -7.34 -0.03
C VAL A 156 -16.53 -8.51 -0.27
N GLY A 157 -15.98 -9.09 0.79
CA GLY A 157 -15.13 -10.26 0.71
C GLY A 157 -15.86 -11.47 0.11
N LEU A 158 -17.08 -11.74 0.57
CA LEU A 158 -17.88 -12.88 0.12
C LEU A 158 -18.37 -12.69 -1.33
N SER A 159 -18.82 -11.50 -1.71
CA SER A 159 -19.27 -11.21 -3.08
C SER A 159 -18.15 -11.34 -4.11
N HIS A 160 -16.91 -11.06 -3.76
CA HIS A 160 -15.76 -11.18 -4.68
C HIS A 160 -15.00 -12.49 -4.55
N PHE A 161 -15.35 -13.34 -3.57
CA PHE A 161 -14.74 -14.65 -3.33
C PHE A 161 -14.65 -15.54 -4.59
N PRO A 162 -15.69 -15.62 -5.48
CA PRO A 162 -15.64 -16.45 -6.67
C PRO A 162 -14.47 -16.14 -7.62
N PHE A 163 -14.06 -14.87 -7.76
CA PHE A 163 -12.92 -14.53 -8.61
C PHE A 163 -11.65 -15.23 -8.16
N PHE A 164 -11.42 -15.28 -6.85
CA PHE A 164 -10.24 -15.90 -6.25
C PHE A 164 -10.35 -17.42 -6.22
N ALA A 165 -11.50 -17.94 -5.81
CA ALA A 165 -11.75 -19.37 -5.72
C ALA A 165 -11.64 -20.07 -7.10
N CYS A 166 -12.18 -19.44 -8.15
CA CYS A 166 -12.08 -19.96 -9.50
C CYS A 166 -10.64 -19.95 -10.05
N LEU A 167 -9.79 -19.00 -9.61
CA LEU A 167 -8.37 -18.97 -9.96
C LEU A 167 -7.54 -20.02 -9.21
N SER A 168 -7.93 -20.36 -7.96
CA SER A 168 -7.20 -21.29 -7.09
C SER A 168 -7.58 -22.76 -7.30
N SER A 169 -8.78 -23.02 -7.81
CA SER A 169 -9.35 -24.37 -7.95
C SER A 169 -8.52 -25.29 -8.84
N GLU A 170 -8.44 -26.56 -8.47
CA GLU A 170 -7.80 -27.63 -9.25
C GLU A 170 -8.67 -28.07 -10.44
N PHE A 171 -10.00 -27.93 -10.32
CA PHE A 171 -10.99 -28.23 -11.39
C PHE A 171 -11.04 -27.11 -12.43
N ARG A 172 -10.00 -27.02 -13.23
CA ARG A 172 -9.77 -25.88 -14.13
C ARG A 172 -10.89 -25.62 -15.12
N LEU A 173 -11.58 -26.66 -15.64
CA LEU A 173 -12.67 -26.47 -16.60
C LEU A 173 -13.91 -25.86 -15.94
N VAL A 174 -14.39 -26.48 -14.86
CA VAL A 174 -15.59 -26.02 -14.16
C VAL A 174 -15.36 -24.63 -13.56
N SER A 175 -14.22 -24.43 -12.88
CA SER A 175 -13.88 -23.15 -12.28
C SER A 175 -13.71 -22.04 -13.31
N SER A 176 -13.17 -22.32 -14.50
CA SER A 176 -13.03 -21.30 -15.54
C SER A 176 -14.38 -20.90 -16.14
N ILE A 177 -15.32 -21.83 -16.31
CA ILE A 177 -16.67 -21.53 -16.79
C ILE A 177 -17.44 -20.71 -15.75
N LEU A 178 -17.43 -21.14 -14.49
CA LEU A 178 -18.10 -20.41 -13.40
C LEU A 178 -17.48 -19.01 -13.19
N GLY A 179 -16.15 -18.92 -13.18
CA GLY A 179 -15.44 -17.65 -13.07
C GLY A 179 -15.71 -16.71 -14.24
N PHE A 180 -15.77 -17.23 -15.47
CA PHE A 180 -16.12 -16.46 -16.65
C PHE A 180 -17.55 -15.92 -16.56
N SER A 181 -18.52 -16.76 -16.26
CA SER A 181 -19.93 -16.35 -16.14
C SER A 181 -20.12 -15.31 -15.05
N TYR A 182 -19.49 -15.50 -13.89
CA TYR A 182 -19.56 -14.56 -12.78
C TYR A 182 -18.90 -13.21 -13.11
N SER A 183 -17.71 -13.23 -13.73
CA SER A 183 -17.03 -12.01 -14.17
C SER A 183 -17.82 -11.29 -15.26
N LEU A 184 -18.50 -12.02 -16.15
CA LEU A 184 -19.33 -11.45 -17.20
C LEU A 184 -20.53 -10.69 -16.60
N ILE A 185 -21.19 -11.26 -15.60
CA ILE A 185 -22.31 -10.60 -14.90
C ILE A 185 -21.82 -9.28 -14.29
N TRP A 186 -20.72 -9.30 -13.53
CA TRP A 186 -20.14 -8.09 -12.94
C TRP A 186 -19.75 -7.05 -13.99
N PHE A 187 -19.14 -7.49 -15.11
CA PHE A 187 -18.78 -6.61 -16.21
C PHE A 187 -20.00 -5.94 -16.84
N VAL A 188 -21.02 -6.72 -17.20
CA VAL A 188 -22.25 -6.21 -17.82
C VAL A 188 -22.97 -5.23 -16.90
N VAL A 189 -23.13 -5.57 -15.61
CA VAL A 189 -23.79 -4.69 -14.64
C VAL A 189 -23.02 -3.38 -14.46
N THR A 190 -21.69 -3.45 -14.40
CA THR A 190 -20.86 -2.24 -14.30
C THR A 190 -20.99 -1.35 -15.56
N VAL A 191 -21.00 -1.95 -16.76
CA VAL A 191 -21.21 -1.21 -18.01
C VAL A 191 -22.60 -0.60 -18.05
N LEU A 192 -23.65 -1.34 -17.65
CA LEU A 192 -25.03 -0.81 -17.61
C LEU A 192 -25.13 0.36 -16.64
N HIS A 193 -24.53 0.25 -15.45
CA HIS A 193 -24.50 1.34 -14.48
C HIS A 193 -23.83 2.61 -15.05
N ILE A 194 -22.67 2.46 -15.73
CA ILE A 194 -21.95 3.58 -16.36
C ILE A 194 -22.78 4.21 -17.50
N THR A 195 -23.47 3.40 -18.30
CA THR A 195 -24.23 3.89 -19.46
C THR A 195 -25.55 4.54 -19.05
N GLN A 196 -26.21 4.03 -18.02
CA GLN A 196 -27.47 4.55 -17.51
C GLN A 196 -27.31 5.81 -16.67
N CYS A 197 -26.23 5.90 -15.89
CA CYS A 197 -25.90 7.05 -15.04
C CYS A 197 -24.50 7.60 -15.34
N PRO A 198 -24.24 8.21 -16.51
CA PRO A 198 -22.93 8.77 -16.80
C PRO A 198 -22.63 10.06 -16.05
N HIS A 199 -23.65 10.79 -15.61
CA HIS A 199 -23.52 12.10 -14.99
C HIS A 199 -23.36 11.98 -13.47
N GLY A 200 -22.28 12.51 -12.94
CA GLY A 200 -22.07 12.70 -11.52
C GLY A 200 -22.34 14.14 -11.09
N ARG A 201 -22.31 14.37 -9.78
CA ARG A 201 -22.66 15.66 -9.17
C ARG A 201 -21.56 16.72 -9.33
N PHE A 202 -20.29 16.33 -9.42
CA PHE A 202 -19.14 17.22 -9.32
C PHE A 202 -18.36 17.38 -10.64
N LEU A 203 -18.14 16.28 -11.34
CA LEU A 203 -17.36 16.24 -12.59
C LEU A 203 -18.26 16.09 -13.85
N GLY A 204 -19.57 16.10 -13.66
CA GLY A 204 -20.54 16.01 -14.74
C GLY A 204 -20.48 14.66 -15.48
N ARG A 205 -20.47 14.69 -16.82
CA ARG A 205 -20.66 13.51 -17.67
C ARG A 205 -19.63 12.39 -17.52
N PHE A 206 -18.43 12.68 -17.02
CA PHE A 206 -17.33 11.69 -16.97
C PHE A 206 -17.09 11.11 -15.56
N GLU A 207 -17.80 11.57 -14.56
CA GLU A 207 -17.55 11.19 -13.15
C GLU A 207 -17.67 9.69 -12.93
N THR A 208 -18.77 9.09 -13.32
CA THR A 208 -19.00 7.64 -13.16
C THR A 208 -17.97 6.82 -13.93
N VAL A 209 -17.60 7.25 -15.13
CA VAL A 209 -16.55 6.59 -15.92
C VAL A 209 -15.21 6.64 -15.19
N MET A 210 -14.81 7.79 -14.63
CA MET A 210 -13.55 7.96 -13.91
C MET A 210 -13.48 7.07 -12.66
N PHE A 211 -14.61 6.81 -12.00
CA PHE A 211 -14.65 5.91 -10.85
C PHE A 211 -14.56 4.44 -11.23
N TYR A 212 -15.24 4.01 -12.30
CA TYR A 212 -15.41 2.58 -12.59
C TYR A 212 -14.45 2.01 -13.63
N TRP A 213 -13.74 2.84 -14.43
CA TRP A 213 -12.87 2.33 -15.49
C TRP A 213 -11.74 1.40 -14.98
N PRO A 214 -11.12 1.59 -13.80
CA PRO A 214 -10.07 0.66 -13.38
C PRO A 214 -10.63 -0.72 -13.06
N SER A 215 -11.79 -0.78 -12.39
CA SER A 215 -12.47 -2.04 -12.11
C SER A 215 -12.97 -2.71 -13.39
N LEU A 216 -13.48 -1.94 -14.36
CA LEU A 216 -13.88 -2.45 -15.66
C LEU A 216 -12.70 -3.07 -16.43
N LEU A 217 -11.55 -2.40 -16.42
CA LEU A 217 -10.32 -2.94 -16.98
C LEU A 217 -9.92 -4.26 -16.33
N CYS A 218 -9.95 -4.31 -14.98
CA CYS A 218 -9.64 -5.54 -14.23
C CYS A 218 -10.62 -6.68 -14.57
N LEU A 219 -11.92 -6.39 -14.65
CA LEU A 219 -12.93 -7.38 -15.03
C LEU A 219 -12.73 -7.88 -16.46
N SER A 220 -12.36 -7.01 -17.40
CA SER A 220 -12.02 -7.40 -18.78
C SER A 220 -10.83 -8.36 -18.83
N PHE A 221 -9.79 -8.09 -18.05
CA PHE A 221 -8.66 -9.01 -17.91
C PHE A 221 -9.04 -10.34 -17.28
N LEU A 222 -9.90 -10.34 -16.26
CA LEU A 222 -10.40 -11.57 -15.64
C LEU A 222 -11.21 -12.41 -16.64
N LEU A 223 -12.08 -11.80 -17.44
CA LEU A 223 -12.80 -12.47 -18.53
C LEU A 223 -11.83 -13.13 -19.50
N GLY A 224 -10.86 -12.40 -20.00
CA GLY A 224 -9.81 -12.94 -20.87
C GLY A 224 -9.03 -14.08 -20.22
N ARG A 225 -8.72 -13.96 -18.94
CA ARG A 225 -8.00 -15.00 -18.18
C ARG A 225 -8.83 -16.26 -18.02
N PHE A 226 -10.09 -16.16 -17.61
CA PHE A 226 -10.98 -17.31 -17.47
C PHE A 226 -11.25 -17.99 -18.81
N LEU A 227 -11.44 -17.20 -19.88
CA LEU A 227 -11.58 -17.74 -21.25
C LEU A 227 -10.32 -18.51 -21.67
N HIS A 228 -9.14 -17.96 -21.45
CA HIS A 228 -7.87 -18.63 -21.72
C HIS A 228 -7.74 -19.95 -20.93
N MET A 229 -8.12 -19.93 -19.62
CA MET A 229 -8.12 -21.12 -18.78
C MET A 229 -9.11 -22.18 -19.29
N ALA A 230 -10.32 -21.75 -19.71
CA ALA A 230 -11.34 -22.64 -20.27
C ALA A 230 -10.85 -23.33 -21.56
N VAL A 231 -10.32 -22.55 -22.51
CA VAL A 231 -9.78 -23.08 -23.77
C VAL A 231 -8.60 -24.03 -23.53
N LYS A 232 -7.68 -23.68 -22.63
CA LYS A 232 -6.56 -24.55 -22.28
C LYS A 232 -7.03 -25.86 -21.65
N SER A 233 -7.99 -25.80 -20.73
CA SER A 233 -8.54 -26.98 -20.07
C SER A 233 -9.34 -27.86 -21.05
N LEU A 234 -10.09 -27.25 -21.95
CA LEU A 234 -10.82 -27.96 -23.01
C LEU A 234 -9.86 -28.70 -23.96
N ARG A 235 -8.76 -28.08 -24.39
CA ARG A 235 -7.73 -28.73 -25.19
C ARG A 235 -7.12 -29.96 -24.50
N VAL A 236 -6.91 -29.90 -23.18
CA VAL A 236 -6.43 -31.03 -22.39
C VAL A 236 -7.49 -32.13 -22.34
N HIS A 237 -8.76 -31.78 -22.13
CA HIS A 237 -9.87 -32.75 -22.12
C HIS A 237 -10.08 -33.45 -23.49
N LEU A 238 -9.86 -32.72 -24.60
CA LEU A 238 -9.94 -33.28 -25.96
C LEU A 238 -8.69 -34.06 -26.36
N GLY A 239 -7.71 -34.23 -25.48
CA GLY A 239 -6.48 -34.99 -25.76
C GLY A 239 -5.46 -34.26 -26.64
N TRP A 240 -5.68 -32.97 -26.95
CA TRP A 240 -4.78 -32.16 -27.82
C TRP A 240 -3.58 -31.57 -27.08
N ALA A 241 -3.54 -31.70 -25.75
CA ALA A 241 -2.42 -31.27 -24.93
C ALA A 241 -2.16 -32.21 -23.76
N LEU A 242 -0.89 -32.46 -23.47
CA LEU A 242 -0.48 -33.28 -22.32
C LEU A 242 -0.76 -32.53 -21.00
N GLN A 243 -1.39 -33.19 -20.06
CA GLN A 243 -1.57 -32.69 -18.71
C GLN A 243 -0.28 -32.89 -17.92
N MET A 244 0.45 -31.82 -17.62
CA MET A 244 1.50 -31.88 -16.60
C MET A 244 0.87 -32.01 -15.21
N LYS A 245 0.92 -33.21 -14.65
CA LYS A 245 0.14 -33.63 -13.47
C LYS A 245 0.73 -33.23 -12.12
N GLU A 246 1.97 -32.83 -12.05
CA GLU A 246 2.64 -32.52 -10.77
C GLU A 246 2.97 -31.04 -10.65
N LYS A 247 2.41 -30.40 -9.59
CA LYS A 247 2.94 -29.13 -9.11
C LYS A 247 4.33 -29.43 -8.53
N PRO A 248 5.42 -28.81 -9.03
CA PRO A 248 6.73 -29.02 -8.43
C PRO A 248 6.70 -28.54 -6.99
N PHE A 249 7.12 -29.40 -6.06
CA PHE A 249 7.25 -29.03 -4.64
C PHE A 249 8.25 -27.88 -4.46
N LEU A 250 9.24 -27.80 -5.32
CA LEU A 250 10.26 -26.76 -5.34
C LEU A 250 10.04 -25.85 -6.56
N GLU A 251 9.81 -24.58 -6.33
CA GLU A 251 9.67 -23.58 -7.38
C GLU A 251 11.01 -23.31 -8.08
N ILE A 252 10.98 -23.06 -9.39
CA ILE A 252 12.19 -22.88 -10.23
C ILE A 252 13.13 -21.80 -9.67
N HIS A 253 12.57 -20.67 -9.21
CA HIS A 253 13.37 -19.58 -8.65
C HIS A 253 14.06 -19.93 -7.34
N GLN A 254 13.45 -20.81 -6.52
CA GLN A 254 14.03 -21.30 -5.28
C GLN A 254 15.19 -22.25 -5.57
N ALA A 255 15.02 -23.15 -6.54
CA ALA A 255 16.09 -24.03 -6.98
C ALA A 255 17.29 -23.24 -7.56
N GLU A 256 17.01 -22.22 -8.37
CA GLU A 256 18.07 -21.38 -8.95
C GLU A 256 18.81 -20.57 -7.88
N HIS A 257 18.11 -20.05 -6.87
CA HIS A 257 18.75 -19.39 -5.73
C HIS A 257 19.74 -20.33 -5.00
N VAL A 258 19.33 -21.56 -4.71
CA VAL A 258 20.21 -22.54 -4.04
C VAL A 258 21.40 -22.93 -4.94
N LYS A 259 21.18 -23.12 -6.24
CA LYS A 259 22.28 -23.35 -7.20
C LYS A 259 23.27 -22.19 -7.23
N GLN A 260 22.80 -20.93 -7.16
CA GLN A 260 23.68 -19.76 -7.10
C GLN A 260 24.53 -19.74 -5.82
N LEU A 261 23.96 -20.14 -4.68
CA LEU A 261 24.72 -20.23 -3.42
C LEU A 261 25.83 -21.31 -3.47
N LEU A 262 25.59 -22.36 -4.23
CA LEU A 262 26.56 -23.46 -4.40
C LEU A 262 27.62 -23.17 -5.48
N ARG A 263 27.38 -22.23 -6.37
CA ARG A 263 28.36 -21.82 -7.40
C ARG A 263 29.46 -20.97 -6.76
N LYS A 264 30.71 -21.16 -7.24
CA LYS A 264 31.79 -20.25 -6.86
C LYS A 264 31.48 -18.84 -7.35
N PRO A 265 31.77 -17.80 -6.55
CA PRO A 265 31.52 -16.41 -6.99
C PRO A 265 32.31 -16.16 -8.30
N PRO A 266 31.72 -15.43 -9.24
CA PRO A 266 32.39 -15.08 -10.49
C PRO A 266 33.67 -14.27 -10.18
N LEU A 267 34.74 -14.56 -10.85
CA LEU A 267 36.06 -13.90 -10.70
C LEU A 267 36.03 -12.42 -11.13
N GLN A 268 35.05 -12.02 -11.93
CA GLN A 268 34.81 -10.63 -12.35
C GLN A 268 33.43 -10.21 -11.93
N GLU A 269 33.32 -9.12 -11.17
CA GLU A 269 32.04 -8.44 -10.92
C GLU A 269 31.57 -7.78 -12.23
N GLU A 270 30.41 -8.18 -12.74
CA GLU A 270 29.79 -7.51 -13.87
C GLU A 270 29.53 -6.03 -13.52
N GLN A 271 29.97 -5.12 -14.38
CA GLN A 271 29.72 -3.70 -14.22
C GLN A 271 28.21 -3.44 -14.37
N LYS A 272 27.55 -3.19 -13.23
CA LYS A 272 26.11 -2.88 -13.20
C LYS A 272 25.87 -1.47 -13.69
N SER A 273 24.86 -1.28 -14.54
CA SER A 273 24.39 0.04 -14.96
C SER A 273 23.96 0.89 -13.76
N TRP A 274 24.05 2.22 -13.87
CA TRP A 274 23.56 3.17 -12.85
C TRP A 274 22.09 2.88 -12.46
N PHE A 275 21.24 2.57 -13.44
CA PHE A 275 19.83 2.23 -13.21
C PHE A 275 19.69 0.93 -12.39
N GLN A 276 20.44 -0.12 -12.72
CA GLN A 276 20.45 -1.38 -11.99
C GLN A 276 20.94 -1.21 -10.55
N THR A 277 21.94 -0.34 -10.34
CA THR A 277 22.49 -0.09 -9.00
C THR A 277 21.56 0.77 -8.12
N ARG A 278 20.89 1.75 -8.71
CA ARG A 278 20.13 2.78 -7.97
C ARG A 278 18.62 2.60 -7.97
N VAL A 279 18.04 2.05 -9.03
CA VAL A 279 16.59 1.98 -9.21
C VAL A 279 16.07 0.56 -9.04
N TYR A 280 16.42 -0.36 -9.95
CA TYR A 280 15.91 -1.72 -9.89
C TYR A 280 16.82 -2.68 -10.66
N GLU A 281 17.18 -3.79 -10.01
CA GLU A 281 17.87 -4.92 -10.61
C GLU A 281 16.93 -6.11 -10.73
N TRP A 282 16.72 -6.61 -11.94
CA TRP A 282 15.96 -7.83 -12.14
C TRP A 282 16.73 -9.04 -11.60
N ASP A 283 16.05 -9.81 -10.76
CA ASP A 283 16.62 -10.95 -10.08
C ASP A 283 15.83 -12.22 -10.42
N PRO A 284 16.37 -13.12 -11.24
CA PRO A 284 15.69 -14.35 -11.64
C PRO A 284 15.46 -15.32 -10.47
N CYS A 285 16.26 -15.20 -9.41
CA CYS A 285 16.20 -16.05 -8.22
C CYS A 285 15.19 -15.58 -7.17
N PHE A 286 14.49 -14.48 -7.43
CA PHE A 286 13.49 -13.94 -6.51
C PHE A 286 12.15 -13.73 -7.20
N GLN A 287 11.07 -14.23 -6.57
CA GLN A 287 9.71 -13.94 -7.00
C GLN A 287 8.91 -13.37 -5.83
N PHE A 288 8.05 -12.39 -6.16
CA PHE A 288 7.12 -11.83 -5.19
C PHE A 288 5.93 -12.77 -5.00
N PRO A 289 5.49 -13.01 -3.76
CA PRO A 289 4.25 -13.74 -3.49
C PRO A 289 3.03 -13.04 -4.12
N SER A 290 2.01 -13.83 -4.47
CA SER A 290 0.74 -13.32 -5.05
C SER A 290 0.09 -12.25 -4.18
N ARG A 291 0.17 -12.39 -2.85
CA ARG A 291 -0.30 -11.42 -1.87
C ARG A 291 0.37 -10.05 -2.04
N MET A 292 1.71 -9.99 -2.18
CA MET A 292 2.44 -8.72 -2.34
C MET A 292 2.00 -7.98 -3.60
N ILE A 293 1.91 -8.69 -4.72
CA ILE A 293 1.45 -8.11 -5.99
C ILE A 293 0.00 -7.64 -5.87
N GLY A 294 -0.89 -8.47 -5.29
CA GLY A 294 -2.29 -8.10 -5.07
C GLY A 294 -2.45 -6.85 -4.20
N THR A 295 -1.70 -6.76 -3.10
CA THR A 295 -1.72 -5.59 -2.22
C THR A 295 -1.26 -4.32 -2.94
N VAL A 296 -0.20 -4.39 -3.74
CA VAL A 296 0.33 -3.23 -4.46
C VAL A 296 -0.63 -2.79 -5.57
N VAL A 297 -1.20 -3.72 -6.34
CA VAL A 297 -2.18 -3.40 -7.40
C VAL A 297 -3.42 -2.75 -6.79
N LEU A 298 -3.97 -3.35 -5.72
CA LEU A 298 -5.13 -2.80 -5.04
C LEU A 298 -4.84 -1.42 -4.44
N ALA A 299 -3.69 -1.24 -3.77
CA ALA A 299 -3.28 0.05 -3.21
C ALA A 299 -3.12 1.13 -4.30
N PHE A 300 -2.58 0.77 -5.46
CA PHE A 300 -2.43 1.68 -6.59
C PHE A 300 -3.78 2.16 -7.13
N ILE A 301 -4.74 1.24 -7.31
CA ILE A 301 -6.08 1.59 -7.80
C ILE A 301 -6.85 2.38 -6.72
N CYS A 302 -6.77 1.98 -5.45
CA CYS A 302 -7.39 2.72 -4.36
C CYS A 302 -6.81 4.15 -4.23
N LEU A 303 -5.50 4.32 -4.40
CA LEU A 303 -4.86 5.64 -4.41
C LEU A 303 -5.40 6.51 -5.57
N TYR A 304 -5.51 5.94 -6.77
CA TYR A 304 -6.14 6.62 -7.90
C TYR A 304 -7.56 7.08 -7.57
N LEU A 305 -8.40 6.17 -7.05
CA LEU A 305 -9.78 6.48 -6.68
C LEU A 305 -9.85 7.56 -5.59
N PHE A 306 -8.96 7.50 -4.61
CA PHE A 306 -8.88 8.50 -3.54
C PHE A 306 -8.55 9.89 -4.09
N ILE A 307 -7.61 9.99 -5.04
CA ILE A 307 -7.26 11.24 -5.72
C ILE A 307 -8.46 11.79 -6.52
N VAL A 308 -9.21 10.94 -7.21
CA VAL A 308 -10.42 11.34 -7.93
C VAL A 308 -11.47 11.90 -6.96
N ILE A 309 -11.69 11.23 -5.84
CA ILE A 309 -12.63 11.67 -4.80
C ILE A 309 -12.18 13.00 -4.18
N GLU A 310 -10.90 13.14 -3.89
CA GLU A 310 -10.33 14.40 -3.39
C GLU A 310 -10.53 15.53 -4.40
N PHE A 311 -10.33 15.26 -5.69
CA PHE A 311 -10.58 16.24 -6.73
C PHE A 311 -12.08 16.63 -6.82
N CYS A 312 -13.00 15.68 -6.71
CA CYS A 312 -14.44 15.94 -6.61
C CYS A 312 -14.77 16.81 -5.39
N MET A 313 -14.19 16.48 -4.23
CA MET A 313 -14.35 17.27 -3.02
C MET A 313 -13.79 18.68 -3.15
N PHE A 314 -12.64 18.82 -3.83
CA PHE A 314 -12.05 20.12 -4.14
C PHE A 314 -13.00 20.98 -5.01
N VAL A 315 -13.58 20.41 -6.06
CA VAL A 315 -14.55 21.11 -6.92
C VAL A 315 -15.75 21.58 -6.10
N TYR A 316 -16.28 20.72 -5.22
CA TYR A 316 -17.38 21.06 -4.32
C TYR A 316 -17.02 22.19 -3.34
N VAL A 317 -15.88 22.09 -2.68
CA VAL A 317 -15.40 23.11 -1.73
C VAL A 317 -15.14 24.44 -2.44
N ARG A 318 -14.55 24.39 -3.63
CA ARG A 318 -14.35 25.57 -4.48
C ARG A 318 -15.66 26.29 -4.79
N GLU A 319 -16.71 25.56 -5.21
CA GLU A 319 -18.03 26.14 -5.47
C GLU A 319 -18.59 26.84 -4.23
N LYS A 320 -18.47 26.22 -3.05
CA LYS A 320 -18.91 26.83 -1.77
C LYS A 320 -18.10 28.07 -1.40
N LEU A 321 -16.80 28.04 -1.63
CA LEU A 321 -15.91 29.17 -1.39
C LEU A 321 -16.21 30.33 -2.35
N ASP A 322 -16.50 30.06 -3.63
CA ASP A 322 -16.86 31.09 -4.61
C ASP A 322 -18.21 31.76 -4.23
N VAL A 323 -19.19 31.01 -3.72
CA VAL A 323 -20.45 31.55 -3.17
C VAL A 323 -20.18 32.40 -1.92
N PHE A 324 -19.28 31.97 -1.03
CA PHE A 324 -18.88 32.71 0.16
C PHE A 324 -18.16 34.02 -0.22
N GLU A 325 -17.27 33.97 -1.20
CA GLU A 325 -16.57 35.13 -1.75
C GLU A 325 -17.54 36.17 -2.31
N GLY A 326 -18.57 35.75 -3.09
CA GLY A 326 -19.62 36.64 -3.58
C GLY A 326 -20.47 37.30 -2.48
N LYS A 327 -20.71 36.58 -1.37
CA LYS A 327 -21.36 37.17 -0.19
C LYS A 327 -20.49 38.20 0.50
N LEU A 328 -19.20 37.97 0.56
CA LEU A 328 -18.19 38.85 1.14
C LEU A 328 -18.09 40.17 0.33
N GLU A 329 -18.09 40.04 -1.01
CA GLU A 329 -18.11 41.20 -1.93
C GLU A 329 -19.40 42.04 -1.78
N SER A 330 -20.54 41.38 -1.69
CA SER A 330 -21.82 42.08 -1.48
C SER A 330 -21.86 42.82 -0.13
N TYR A 331 -21.21 42.26 0.90
CA TYR A 331 -21.06 42.91 2.20
C TYR A 331 -20.14 44.14 2.12
N ILE A 332 -18.99 44.06 1.43
CA ILE A 332 -18.11 45.21 1.22
C ILE A 332 -18.84 46.33 0.47
N ALA A 333 -19.60 45.98 -0.57
CA ALA A 333 -20.38 46.96 -1.35
C ALA A 333 -21.45 47.63 -0.49
N SER A 334 -22.05 46.95 0.48
CA SER A 334 -23.06 47.49 1.37
C SER A 334 -22.51 48.43 2.47
N VAL A 335 -21.24 48.24 2.89
CA VAL A 335 -20.61 48.98 4.01
C VAL A 335 -19.79 50.18 3.50
N ASN A 336 -19.98 50.67 2.25
CA ASN A 336 -19.20 51.76 1.66
C ASN A 336 -17.68 51.56 1.91
N GLN A 337 -16.96 51.07 1.00
CA GLN A 337 -15.53 50.81 0.86
C GLN A 337 -14.50 51.45 1.86
N THR A 338 -14.95 52.22 2.85
CA THR A 338 -14.13 52.97 3.81
C THR A 338 -14.05 52.34 5.20
N GLY A 339 -14.65 51.19 5.41
CA GLY A 339 -14.63 50.50 6.71
C GLY A 339 -13.25 49.88 7.02
N PRO A 340 -12.83 49.82 8.29
CA PRO A 340 -11.54 49.27 8.71
C PRO A 340 -11.40 47.76 8.37
N LEU A 341 -12.49 47.10 8.03
CA LEU A 341 -12.52 45.66 7.65
C LEU A 341 -12.26 45.39 6.16
N ALA A 342 -12.36 46.41 5.29
CA ALA A 342 -12.18 46.25 3.84
C ALA A 342 -10.79 45.65 3.46
N PRO A 343 -9.64 46.12 4.00
CA PRO A 343 -8.33 45.54 3.68
C PRO A 343 -8.21 44.08 4.17
N VAL A 344 -8.79 43.72 5.33
CA VAL A 344 -8.73 42.37 5.86
C VAL A 344 -9.52 41.41 4.96
N ILE A 345 -10.67 41.83 4.45
CA ILE A 345 -11.50 41.02 3.56
C ILE A 345 -10.79 40.80 2.22
N LEU A 346 -10.08 41.81 1.70
CA LEU A 346 -9.29 41.67 0.49
C LEU A 346 -8.17 40.65 0.66
N GLN A 347 -7.45 40.70 1.80
CA GLN A 347 -6.42 39.73 2.14
C GLN A 347 -6.98 38.29 2.27
N VAL A 348 -8.16 38.13 2.88
CA VAL A 348 -8.83 36.81 2.99
C VAL A 348 -9.20 36.27 1.61
N LYS A 349 -9.67 37.12 0.71
CA LYS A 349 -9.99 36.74 -0.68
C LYS A 349 -8.74 36.28 -1.43
N GLU A 350 -7.65 37.02 -1.33
CA GLU A 350 -6.39 36.65 -1.92
C GLU A 350 -5.88 35.31 -1.36
N LEU A 351 -5.91 35.15 -0.02
CA LEU A 351 -5.55 33.89 0.65
C LEU A 351 -6.37 32.71 0.14
N MET A 352 -7.68 32.86 -0.02
CA MET A 352 -8.55 31.81 -0.54
C MET A 352 -8.17 31.43 -1.98
N ASN A 353 -7.92 32.39 -2.84
CA ASN A 353 -7.56 32.12 -4.24
C ASN A 353 -6.21 31.44 -4.36
N ILE A 354 -5.22 31.87 -3.60
CA ILE A 354 -3.89 31.24 -3.55
C ILE A 354 -4.01 29.84 -3.00
N SER A 355 -4.77 29.62 -1.92
CA SER A 355 -4.93 28.28 -1.34
C SER A 355 -5.60 27.29 -2.29
N LYS A 356 -6.62 27.74 -3.07
CA LYS A 356 -7.24 26.91 -4.14
C LYS A 356 -6.19 26.48 -5.18
N GLY A 357 -5.35 27.41 -5.62
CA GLY A 357 -4.28 27.13 -6.61
C GLY A 357 -3.22 26.17 -6.07
N VAL A 358 -2.71 26.44 -4.86
CA VAL A 358 -1.68 25.63 -4.21
C VAL A 358 -2.18 24.21 -3.95
N TRP A 359 -3.42 24.06 -3.44
CA TRP A 359 -4.03 22.75 -3.20
C TRP A 359 -4.04 21.91 -4.47
N LEU A 360 -4.49 22.47 -5.58
CA LEU A 360 -4.57 21.76 -6.85
C LEU A 360 -3.20 21.34 -7.39
N VAL A 361 -2.20 22.23 -7.30
CA VAL A 361 -0.85 21.96 -7.80
C VAL A 361 -0.15 20.88 -6.98
N THR A 362 -0.42 20.80 -5.67
CA THR A 362 0.25 19.85 -4.76
C THR A 362 -0.34 18.43 -4.82
N ILE A 363 -1.50 18.20 -5.44
CA ILE A 363 -2.05 16.86 -5.68
C ILE A 363 -1.05 15.97 -6.43
N LEU A 364 -0.44 16.49 -7.50
CA LEU A 364 0.45 15.71 -8.35
C LEU A 364 1.73 15.24 -7.62
N PRO A 365 2.52 16.10 -6.96
CA PRO A 365 3.70 15.66 -6.24
C PRO A 365 3.37 14.74 -5.06
N ALA A 366 2.24 14.92 -4.37
CA ALA A 366 1.79 14.00 -3.34
C ALA A 366 1.48 12.61 -3.90
N ALA A 367 0.76 12.55 -5.03
CA ALA A 367 0.45 11.30 -5.72
C ALA A 367 1.72 10.57 -6.17
N LEU A 368 2.66 11.28 -6.82
CA LEU A 368 3.93 10.70 -7.27
C LEU A 368 4.77 10.19 -6.09
N THR A 369 4.76 10.87 -4.97
CA THR A 369 5.44 10.43 -3.74
C THR A 369 4.87 9.08 -3.27
N CYS A 370 3.55 8.95 -3.17
CA CYS A 370 2.92 7.70 -2.73
C CYS A 370 3.08 6.56 -3.73
N VAL A 371 3.03 6.83 -5.03
CA VAL A 371 3.35 5.85 -6.08
C VAL A 371 4.79 5.36 -5.94
N SER A 372 5.75 6.26 -5.70
CA SER A 372 7.15 5.88 -5.47
C SER A 372 7.31 4.98 -4.24
N TYR A 373 6.50 5.19 -3.19
CA TYR A 373 6.51 4.33 -2.01
C TYR A 373 6.01 2.92 -2.30
N LEU A 374 4.99 2.74 -3.15
CA LEU A 374 4.52 1.41 -3.53
C LEU A 374 5.63 0.59 -4.22
N PHE A 375 6.39 1.20 -5.13
CA PHE A 375 7.54 0.51 -5.73
C PHE A 375 8.67 0.27 -4.73
N HIS A 376 8.91 1.23 -3.85
CA HIS A 376 9.95 1.11 -2.82
C HIS A 376 9.66 -0.02 -1.82
N ILE A 377 8.40 -0.24 -1.45
CA ILE A 377 7.97 -1.34 -0.58
C ILE A 377 8.31 -2.69 -1.20
N LEU A 378 8.10 -2.88 -2.50
CA LEU A 378 8.51 -4.10 -3.20
C LEU A 378 10.04 -4.30 -3.14
N ALA A 379 10.80 -3.24 -3.40
CA ALA A 379 12.26 -3.29 -3.32
C ALA A 379 12.76 -3.62 -1.88
N CYS A 380 12.13 -3.03 -0.86
CA CYS A 380 12.43 -3.31 0.55
C CYS A 380 12.06 -4.74 0.93
N TYR A 381 10.91 -5.26 0.49
CA TYR A 381 10.52 -6.64 0.72
C TYR A 381 11.58 -7.62 0.20
N ARG A 382 11.99 -7.46 -1.06
CA ARG A 382 13.05 -8.29 -1.65
C ARG A 382 14.36 -8.22 -0.86
N LYS A 383 14.78 -7.00 -0.50
CA LYS A 383 16.03 -6.77 0.25
C LYS A 383 15.97 -7.39 1.65
N HIS A 384 14.87 -7.25 2.35
CA HIS A 384 14.69 -7.79 3.70
C HIS A 384 14.60 -9.32 3.67
N MET A 385 13.86 -9.90 2.72
CA MET A 385 13.77 -11.35 2.57
C MET A 385 15.13 -11.99 2.27
N LYS A 386 15.90 -11.44 1.34
CA LYS A 386 17.25 -11.94 1.06
C LYS A 386 18.18 -11.86 2.27
N ARG A 387 18.09 -10.80 3.07
CA ARG A 387 18.86 -10.68 4.31
C ARG A 387 18.44 -11.73 5.35
N LEU A 388 17.14 -12.01 5.48
CA LEU A 388 16.65 -13.06 6.37
C LEU A 388 17.08 -14.45 5.89
N TRP A 389 17.05 -14.73 4.58
CA TRP A 389 17.55 -15.99 4.01
C TRP A 389 19.05 -16.20 4.28
N ALA A 390 19.81 -15.12 4.29
CA ALA A 390 21.23 -15.12 4.66
C ALA A 390 21.46 -15.14 6.20
N GLY A 391 20.41 -15.23 7.02
CA GLY A 391 20.52 -15.23 8.49
C GLY A 391 20.82 -13.86 9.13
N ASN A 392 20.88 -12.79 8.32
CA ASN A 392 21.22 -11.45 8.81
C ASN A 392 19.96 -10.72 9.34
N LYS A 393 19.89 -10.55 10.66
CA LYS A 393 18.81 -9.84 11.37
C LYS A 393 19.19 -8.42 11.82
N HIS A 394 20.43 -7.95 11.57
CA HIS A 394 20.91 -6.66 12.08
C HIS A 394 20.15 -5.43 11.55
N PHE A 395 19.39 -5.56 10.47
CA PHE A 395 18.56 -4.48 9.94
C PHE A 395 17.27 -4.24 10.73
N LEU A 396 16.90 -5.17 11.61
CA LEU A 396 15.74 -5.06 12.50
C LEU A 396 16.18 -4.57 13.90
N PRO A 397 15.35 -3.80 14.60
CA PRO A 397 15.58 -3.51 16.00
C PRO A 397 15.67 -4.79 16.83
N VAL A 398 16.53 -4.82 17.85
CA VAL A 398 16.80 -6.00 18.67
C VAL A 398 15.51 -6.62 19.25
N LYS A 399 14.53 -5.78 19.59
CA LYS A 399 13.22 -6.20 20.12
C LYS A 399 12.41 -7.07 19.14
N PHE A 400 12.71 -7.02 17.85
CA PHE A 400 12.04 -7.78 16.78
C PHE A 400 12.85 -8.99 16.31
N HIS A 401 13.98 -9.32 16.95
CA HIS A 401 14.78 -10.50 16.57
C HIS A 401 14.09 -11.83 16.89
N SER A 402 13.17 -11.84 17.86
CA SER A 402 12.37 -13.01 18.26
C SER A 402 10.90 -12.60 18.39
N PRO A 403 10.17 -12.50 17.27
CA PRO A 403 8.75 -12.18 17.31
C PRO A 403 7.94 -13.37 17.84
N SER A 404 6.78 -13.09 18.46
CA SER A 404 5.85 -14.14 18.87
C SER A 404 5.22 -14.81 17.65
N SER A 405 5.09 -16.13 17.66
CA SER A 405 4.53 -16.90 16.55
C SER A 405 3.08 -16.50 16.24
N SER A 406 2.24 -16.40 17.28
CA SER A 406 0.84 -15.96 17.13
C SER A 406 0.73 -14.53 16.58
N GLY A 407 1.56 -13.61 17.08
CA GLY A 407 1.63 -12.24 16.59
C GLY A 407 2.04 -12.17 15.12
N SER A 408 2.98 -13.00 14.68
CA SER A 408 3.44 -13.05 13.29
C SER A 408 2.37 -13.61 12.34
N VAL A 409 1.63 -14.64 12.75
CA VAL A 409 0.51 -15.19 11.97
C VAL A 409 -0.62 -14.16 11.82
N VAL A 410 -0.95 -13.43 12.88
CA VAL A 410 -1.93 -12.35 12.80
C VAL A 410 -1.40 -11.18 11.94
N ALA A 411 -0.11 -10.90 11.99
CA ALA A 411 0.53 -9.83 11.22
C ALA A 411 0.42 -10.05 9.71
N ILE A 412 0.55 -11.28 9.22
CA ILE A 412 0.41 -11.57 7.78
C ILE A 412 -1.02 -11.29 7.29
N ALA A 413 -2.03 -11.54 8.11
CA ALA A 413 -3.42 -11.22 7.79
C ALA A 413 -3.68 -9.70 7.77
N ARG A 414 -3.06 -8.96 8.70
CA ARG A 414 -3.23 -7.50 8.82
C ARG A 414 -2.47 -6.71 7.77
N TYR A 415 -1.31 -7.21 7.34
CA TYR A 415 -0.38 -6.47 6.49
C TYR A 415 -1.04 -5.85 5.26
N SER A 416 -1.78 -6.63 4.48
CA SER A 416 -2.34 -6.16 3.21
C SER A 416 -3.32 -4.99 3.39
N GLY A 417 -4.26 -5.11 4.34
CA GLY A 417 -5.21 -4.03 4.63
C GLY A 417 -4.53 -2.79 5.23
N TRP A 418 -3.58 -2.99 6.15
CA TRP A 418 -2.86 -1.87 6.76
C TRP A 418 -1.97 -1.14 5.75
N GLN A 419 -1.29 -1.86 4.85
CA GLN A 419 -0.49 -1.22 3.79
C GLN A 419 -1.34 -0.28 2.93
N ILE A 420 -2.55 -0.70 2.54
CA ILE A 420 -3.47 0.14 1.77
C ILE A 420 -3.90 1.37 2.59
N ALA A 421 -4.32 1.16 3.84
CA ALA A 421 -4.74 2.25 4.71
C ALA A 421 -3.61 3.27 4.97
N TYR A 422 -2.37 2.79 5.20
CA TYR A 422 -1.22 3.66 5.39
C TYR A 422 -0.85 4.46 4.14
N ILE A 423 -1.04 3.91 2.94
CA ILE A 423 -0.83 4.64 1.68
C ILE A 423 -1.89 5.73 1.51
N LEU A 424 -3.17 5.43 1.76
CA LEU A 424 -4.25 6.40 1.58
C LEU A 424 -4.17 7.54 2.61
N TRP A 425 -4.05 7.21 3.90
CA TRP A 425 -3.86 8.21 4.94
C TRP A 425 -2.54 8.96 4.80
N GLY A 426 -1.48 8.26 4.42
CA GLY A 426 -0.18 8.85 4.15
C GLY A 426 -0.24 9.84 3.00
N TYR A 427 -0.94 9.53 1.91
CA TYR A 427 -1.19 10.45 0.81
C TYR A 427 -1.86 11.73 1.30
N PHE A 428 -2.97 11.60 2.05
CA PHE A 428 -3.69 12.77 2.57
C PHE A 428 -2.81 13.66 3.46
N ILE A 429 -2.07 13.06 4.40
CA ILE A 429 -1.17 13.80 5.30
C ILE A 429 -0.05 14.48 4.51
N ILE A 430 0.58 13.78 3.57
CA ILE A 430 1.64 14.32 2.71
C ILE A 430 1.10 15.47 1.86
N HIS A 431 -0.09 15.33 1.29
CA HIS A 431 -0.71 16.37 0.50
C HIS A 431 -1.00 17.63 1.32
N VAL A 432 -1.58 17.50 2.52
CA VAL A 432 -1.80 18.64 3.43
C VAL A 432 -0.49 19.34 3.79
N VAL A 433 0.55 18.58 4.14
CA VAL A 433 1.86 19.19 4.49
C VAL A 433 2.52 19.84 3.28
N GLN A 434 2.43 19.25 2.10
CA GLN A 434 2.94 19.84 0.86
C GLN A 434 2.14 21.10 0.48
N SER A 435 0.84 21.15 0.73
CA SER A 435 0.01 22.34 0.52
C SER A 435 0.40 23.45 1.48
N LEU A 436 0.62 23.16 2.75
CA LEU A 436 1.13 24.15 3.72
C LEU A 436 2.50 24.68 3.31
N LEU A 437 3.41 23.79 2.89
CA LEU A 437 4.72 24.20 2.38
C LEU A 437 4.59 25.04 1.09
N GLY A 438 3.69 24.63 0.20
CA GLY A 438 3.35 25.41 -1.01
C GLY A 438 2.85 26.80 -0.69
N MET A 439 2.02 26.97 0.34
CA MET A 439 1.59 28.28 0.83
C MET A 439 2.77 29.11 1.32
N VAL A 440 3.66 28.53 2.13
CA VAL A 440 4.88 29.22 2.61
C VAL A 440 5.76 29.66 1.43
N ILE A 441 5.94 28.81 0.43
CA ILE A 441 6.71 29.16 -0.78
C ILE A 441 6.02 30.26 -1.58
N THR A 442 4.69 30.19 -1.72
CA THR A 442 3.94 31.20 -2.48
C THR A 442 4.02 32.57 -1.83
N TYR A 443 3.79 32.66 -0.51
CA TYR A 443 3.89 33.92 0.21
C TYR A 443 5.34 34.41 0.41
N GLY A 444 6.28 33.50 0.61
CA GLY A 444 7.70 33.85 0.86
C GLY A 444 8.52 34.12 -0.39
N LEU A 445 8.15 33.52 -1.54
CA LEU A 445 8.94 33.63 -2.77
C LEU A 445 8.13 34.16 -3.95
N VAL A 446 6.95 33.58 -4.23
CA VAL A 446 6.23 33.83 -5.49
C VAL A 446 5.57 35.21 -5.49
N LEU A 447 4.82 35.56 -4.45
CA LEU A 447 4.17 36.87 -4.34
C LEU A 447 5.15 38.05 -4.33
N PRO A 448 6.21 38.05 -3.51
CA PRO A 448 7.18 39.17 -3.53
C PRO A 448 7.82 39.36 -4.91
N VAL A 449 8.06 38.27 -5.67
CA VAL A 449 8.59 38.38 -7.03
C VAL A 449 7.54 38.95 -7.99
N ILE A 450 6.28 38.57 -7.89
CA ILE A 450 5.19 39.08 -8.75
C ILE A 450 4.90 40.56 -8.46
N HIS A 451 5.03 40.99 -7.20
CA HIS A 451 4.78 42.38 -6.78
C HIS A 451 6.03 43.31 -6.87
N ASP A 452 7.03 42.95 -7.66
CA ASP A 452 8.28 43.67 -7.85
C ASP A 452 9.08 43.95 -6.55
N GLN A 453 8.76 43.25 -5.47
CA GLN A 453 9.50 43.27 -4.20
C GLN A 453 10.60 42.21 -4.13
N GLY A 454 10.94 41.59 -5.26
CA GLY A 454 11.92 40.50 -5.35
C GLY A 454 13.30 40.89 -4.85
N LEU A 455 13.71 42.17 -4.98
CA LEU A 455 15.00 42.65 -4.50
C LEU A 455 15.05 42.74 -2.97
N GLU A 456 13.98 43.22 -2.32
CA GLU A 456 13.88 43.27 -0.86
C GLU A 456 13.81 41.86 -0.25
N MET A 457 13.07 40.96 -0.90
CA MET A 457 13.01 39.53 -0.53
C MET A 457 14.41 38.90 -0.65
N LEU A 458 15.11 39.11 -1.77
CA LEU A 458 16.45 38.55 -1.98
C LEU A 458 17.44 39.07 -0.92
N HIS A 459 17.32 40.34 -0.54
CA HIS A 459 18.12 40.96 0.52
C HIS A 459 17.80 40.31 1.89
N GLY A 460 16.51 40.16 2.23
CA GLY A 460 16.07 39.50 3.47
C GLY A 460 16.49 38.03 3.54
N LEU A 461 16.33 37.28 2.44
CA LEU A 461 16.79 35.90 2.33
C LEU A 461 18.32 35.81 2.43
N GLY A 462 19.03 36.72 1.80
CA GLY A 462 20.49 36.82 1.86
C GLY A 462 21.00 37.07 3.29
N ILE A 463 20.37 37.95 4.04
CA ILE A 463 20.67 38.17 5.46
C ILE A 463 20.38 36.90 6.29
N GLY A 464 19.26 36.24 6.05
CA GLY A 464 18.92 34.98 6.72
C GLY A 464 19.95 33.87 6.46
N ILE A 465 20.33 33.67 5.20
CA ILE A 465 21.35 32.68 4.81
C ILE A 465 22.72 33.08 5.43
N LEU A 466 23.08 34.35 5.39
CA LEU A 466 24.32 34.84 6.00
C LEU A 466 24.35 34.56 7.50
N THR A 467 23.24 34.84 8.21
CA THR A 467 23.13 34.60 9.66
C THR A 467 23.30 33.12 9.98
N VAL A 468 22.59 32.21 9.27
CA VAL A 468 22.73 30.77 9.45
C VAL A 468 24.15 30.32 9.11
N SER A 469 24.74 30.83 8.04
CA SER A 469 26.11 30.52 7.64
C SER A 469 27.14 30.94 8.68
N ILE A 470 26.97 32.12 9.31
CA ILE A 470 27.83 32.56 10.41
C ILE A 470 27.73 31.63 11.61
N VAL A 471 26.49 31.23 11.99
CA VAL A 471 26.27 30.29 13.12
C VAL A 471 26.93 28.96 12.84
N LEU A 472 26.74 28.39 11.64
CA LEU A 472 27.40 27.13 11.24
C LEU A 472 28.92 27.29 11.16
N GLY A 473 29.40 28.41 10.64
CA GLY A 473 30.83 28.75 10.60
C GLY A 473 31.46 28.76 11.98
N LEU A 474 30.79 29.39 12.96
CA LEU A 474 31.26 29.42 14.34
C LEU A 474 31.27 28.00 14.98
N MET A 475 30.32 27.15 14.66
CA MET A 475 30.34 25.75 15.10
C MET A 475 31.54 24.98 14.51
N ILE A 476 31.84 25.21 13.23
CA ILE A 476 33.00 24.60 12.56
C ILE A 476 34.28 25.11 13.19
N VAL A 477 34.38 26.42 13.46
CA VAL A 477 35.54 27.05 14.12
C VAL A 477 35.77 26.45 15.52
N GLN A 478 34.70 26.21 16.31
CA GLN A 478 34.82 25.55 17.60
C GLN A 478 35.48 24.17 17.47
N VAL A 479 35.03 23.35 16.49
CA VAL A 479 35.62 22.03 16.22
C VAL A 479 37.05 22.14 15.78
N GLN A 480 37.39 23.13 14.95
CA GLN A 480 38.74 23.34 14.44
C GLN A 480 39.70 23.79 15.55
N ILE A 481 39.28 24.70 16.42
CA ILE A 481 40.04 25.11 17.60
C ILE A 481 40.27 23.91 18.53
N ALA A 482 39.22 23.14 18.82
CA ALA A 482 39.33 21.97 19.67
C ALA A 482 40.32 20.96 19.10
N SER A 483 40.26 20.70 17.78
CA SER A 483 41.13 19.72 17.11
C SER A 483 42.59 20.18 17.01
N SER A 484 42.83 21.53 16.89
CA SER A 484 44.16 22.08 16.68
C SER A 484 44.90 22.31 17.99
N PHE A 485 44.23 22.79 19.03
CA PHE A 485 44.88 23.27 20.26
C PHE A 485 44.69 22.31 21.45
N PHE A 486 43.61 21.53 21.49
CA PHE A 486 43.25 20.74 22.66
C PHE A 486 43.37 19.23 22.49
N LEU A 487 43.56 18.73 21.26
CA LEU A 487 43.82 17.30 21.01
C LEU A 487 45.33 17.04 20.80
N GLN A 488 45.78 15.89 21.34
CA GLN A 488 47.13 15.43 21.14
C GLN A 488 47.41 15.12 19.65
N PRO A 489 48.67 15.26 19.16
CA PRO A 489 49.01 14.90 17.80
C PRO A 489 48.82 13.39 17.57
N ARG A 490 48.70 13.00 16.31
CA ARG A 490 48.60 11.58 15.92
C ARG A 490 49.85 10.80 16.36
N MET A 491 49.65 9.62 16.93
CA MET A 491 50.75 8.77 17.35
C MET A 491 51.40 8.02 16.18
N ALA A 492 50.60 7.61 15.19
CA ALA A 492 51.07 6.95 13.99
C ALA A 492 50.57 7.65 12.73
N ALA A 493 51.40 7.66 11.66
CA ALA A 493 51.00 8.22 10.37
C ALA A 493 49.79 7.53 9.72
N ALA A 494 49.53 6.29 10.08
CA ALA A 494 48.39 5.51 9.61
C ALA A 494 47.07 5.82 10.29
N ASP A 495 47.04 6.53 11.42
CA ASP A 495 45.85 6.85 12.16
C ASP A 495 45.02 7.90 11.42
N LYS A 496 43.77 7.56 11.09
CA LYS A 496 42.84 8.48 10.42
C LYS A 496 42.40 9.65 11.31
N GLN A 497 42.38 9.47 12.63
CA GLN A 497 41.89 10.45 13.60
C GLN A 497 42.92 10.69 14.70
N LYS A 498 42.85 11.89 15.30
CA LYS A 498 43.64 12.18 16.50
C LYS A 498 43.10 11.41 17.70
N PRO A 499 43.95 10.98 18.66
CA PRO A 499 43.49 10.33 19.89
C PRO A 499 42.61 11.28 20.71
N LEU A 500 41.60 10.71 21.37
CA LEU A 500 40.71 11.46 22.28
C LEU A 500 41.40 11.72 23.62
N ALA A 501 42.51 12.44 23.57
CA ALA A 501 43.27 12.82 24.73
C ALA A 501 43.47 14.35 24.74
N LEU A 502 43.12 14.99 25.85
CA LEU A 502 43.21 16.45 25.97
C LEU A 502 44.64 16.87 26.27
N ASN A 503 45.12 17.78 25.45
CA ASN A 503 46.34 18.53 25.68
C ASN A 503 45.95 19.91 26.28
N ASN A 504 46.79 20.47 27.15
CA ASN A 504 46.57 21.79 27.76
C ASN A 504 45.18 21.98 28.44
N ARG A 505 44.90 21.16 29.43
CA ARG A 505 43.63 21.15 30.16
C ARG A 505 43.22 22.53 30.71
N ARG A 506 44.18 23.36 31.18
CA ARG A 506 43.83 24.68 31.75
C ARG A 506 43.27 25.61 30.67
N ALA A 507 43.88 25.66 29.52
CA ALA A 507 43.38 26.45 28.40
C ALA A 507 42.03 25.94 27.89
N PHE A 508 41.85 24.62 27.84
CA PHE A 508 40.56 23.99 27.49
C PHE A 508 39.44 24.38 28.46
N HIS A 509 39.71 24.44 29.77
CA HIS A 509 38.69 24.84 30.75
C HIS A 509 38.26 26.29 30.57
N ASN A 510 39.19 27.20 30.32
CA ASN A 510 38.87 28.60 30.05
C ASN A 510 38.08 28.76 28.74
N PHE A 511 38.50 28.08 27.66
CA PHE A 511 37.78 28.08 26.41
C PHE A 511 36.35 27.55 26.57
N ASN A 512 36.18 26.44 27.29
CA ASN A 512 34.88 25.81 27.51
C ASN A 512 33.97 26.69 28.39
N TYR A 513 34.54 27.43 29.38
CA TYR A 513 33.78 28.35 30.20
C TYR A 513 33.17 29.50 29.39
N PHE A 514 33.94 30.15 28.51
CA PHE A 514 33.43 31.24 27.68
C PHE A 514 32.41 30.74 26.63
N LEU A 515 32.65 29.56 26.04
CA LEU A 515 31.76 28.98 25.07
C LEU A 515 30.49 28.41 25.69
N PHE A 516 30.47 28.13 27.00
CA PHE A 516 29.28 27.60 27.68
C PHE A 516 28.05 28.47 27.41
N PHE A 517 28.16 29.78 27.64
CA PHE A 517 27.07 30.74 27.47
C PHE A 517 26.63 30.85 25.99
N TYR A 518 27.59 30.88 25.08
CA TYR A 518 27.29 30.88 23.65
C TYR A 518 26.60 29.58 23.20
N ASN A 519 27.04 28.45 23.69
CA ASN A 519 26.45 27.15 23.36
C ASN A 519 25.00 26.96 23.91
N VAL A 520 24.59 27.70 24.93
CA VAL A 520 23.19 27.75 25.37
C VAL A 520 22.29 28.30 24.26
N LEU A 521 22.70 29.37 23.60
CA LEU A 521 21.96 29.97 22.49
C LEU A 521 21.96 29.05 21.26
N LEU A 522 23.09 28.43 20.94
CA LEU A 522 23.16 27.41 19.88
C LEU A 522 22.30 26.21 20.17
N GLY A 523 22.20 25.80 21.45
CA GLY A 523 21.35 24.70 21.90
C GLY A 523 19.87 24.95 21.63
N LEU A 524 19.39 26.19 21.75
CA LEU A 524 18.03 26.57 21.38
C LEU A 524 17.77 26.30 19.88
N GLY A 525 18.66 26.78 19.02
CA GLY A 525 18.59 26.55 17.57
C GLY A 525 18.64 25.05 17.21
N ALA A 526 19.52 24.32 17.88
CA ALA A 526 19.60 22.85 17.69
C ALA A 526 18.32 22.13 18.14
N CYS A 527 17.66 22.59 19.21
CA CYS A 527 16.37 22.05 19.66
C CYS A 527 15.26 22.27 18.61
N LEU A 528 15.16 23.50 18.09
CA LEU A 528 14.20 23.84 17.05
C LEU A 528 14.45 23.04 15.75
N SER A 529 15.72 22.95 15.33
CA SER A 529 16.08 22.16 14.14
C SER A 529 15.75 20.66 14.31
N ARG A 530 15.97 20.11 15.52
CA ARG A 530 15.57 18.72 15.84
C ARG A 530 14.07 18.52 15.70
N LEU A 531 13.25 19.47 16.19
CA LEU A 531 11.80 19.41 16.08
C LEU A 531 11.37 19.42 14.61
N LEU A 532 11.88 20.40 13.83
CA LEU A 532 11.56 20.54 12.41
C LEU A 532 11.95 19.29 11.59
N ILE A 533 13.17 18.80 11.79
CA ILE A 533 13.66 17.59 11.11
C ILE A 533 12.79 16.38 11.48
N SER A 534 12.43 16.24 12.77
CA SER A 534 11.55 15.13 13.21
C SER A 534 10.16 15.21 12.59
N CYS A 535 9.58 16.41 12.49
CA CYS A 535 8.28 16.61 11.83
C CYS A 535 8.35 16.29 10.33
N ILE A 536 9.36 16.78 9.63
CA ILE A 536 9.56 16.54 8.19
C ILE A 536 9.78 15.05 7.92
N LEU A 537 10.69 14.40 8.65
CA LEU A 537 10.97 12.99 8.49
C LEU A 537 9.77 12.12 8.88
N GLY A 538 9.06 12.47 9.96
CA GLY A 538 7.85 11.76 10.39
C GLY A 538 6.77 11.80 9.32
N THR A 539 6.50 12.97 8.75
CA THR A 539 5.54 13.14 7.66
C THR A 539 5.98 12.40 6.40
N TRP A 540 7.25 12.53 6.03
CA TRP A 540 7.80 11.84 4.86
C TRP A 540 7.72 10.31 4.96
N LEU A 541 7.85 9.75 6.16
CA LEU A 541 7.86 8.31 6.38
C LEU A 541 6.50 7.74 6.79
N ILE A 542 5.45 8.55 6.97
CA ILE A 542 4.16 8.13 7.52
C ILE A 542 3.49 7.01 6.71
N ALA A 543 3.60 7.07 5.38
CA ALA A 543 3.02 6.06 4.48
C ALA A 543 3.83 4.76 4.41
N ARG A 544 5.00 4.69 5.04
CA ARG A 544 5.96 3.59 4.92
C ARG A 544 5.96 2.72 6.15
N ILE A 545 5.36 1.54 6.06
CA ILE A 545 5.36 0.55 7.17
C ILE A 545 6.59 -0.35 7.19
N ASP A 546 7.46 -0.28 6.19
CA ASP A 546 8.72 -1.04 6.11
C ASP A 546 9.81 -0.51 7.05
N ARG A 547 9.59 0.65 7.66
CA ARG A 547 10.47 1.29 8.64
C ARG A 547 9.65 1.88 9.78
N THR A 548 10.21 1.84 10.98
CA THR A 548 9.61 2.54 12.11
C THR A 548 10.00 4.01 12.11
N ILE A 549 9.05 4.87 12.44
CA ILE A 549 9.26 6.30 12.70
C ILE A 549 9.48 6.57 14.20
N MET A 550 9.30 5.55 15.04
CA MET A 550 9.45 5.67 16.48
C MET A 550 10.93 5.68 16.89
N GLN A 551 11.21 6.38 17.97
CA GLN A 551 12.54 6.41 18.56
C GLN A 551 12.93 5.04 19.14
N ARG A 552 14.25 4.82 19.29
CA ARG A 552 14.78 3.61 19.94
C ARG A 552 14.16 3.42 21.31
N GLY A 553 13.63 2.23 21.56
CA GLY A 553 12.92 1.89 22.78
C GLY A 553 11.39 1.90 22.65
N TYR A 554 10.83 2.64 21.69
CA TYR A 554 9.40 2.78 21.46
C TYR A 554 8.93 2.08 20.15
N GLU A 555 9.80 1.33 19.47
CA GLU A 555 9.52 0.71 18.18
C GLU A 555 8.31 -0.24 18.20
N ARG A 556 7.98 -0.82 19.38
CA ARG A 556 6.79 -1.68 19.54
C ARG A 556 5.47 -0.94 19.44
N ALA A 557 5.47 0.37 19.67
CA ALA A 557 4.27 1.19 19.52
C ALA A 557 3.87 1.37 18.05
N ASP A 558 4.80 1.13 17.12
CA ASP A 558 4.52 1.16 15.68
C ASP A 558 3.91 -0.17 15.22
N MET A 559 2.58 -0.20 15.22
CA MET A 559 1.83 -1.39 14.84
C MET A 559 2.02 -1.74 13.35
N GLY A 560 2.18 -0.73 12.48
CA GLY A 560 2.43 -0.93 11.05
C GLY A 560 3.74 -1.65 10.80
N PHE A 561 4.82 -1.17 11.41
CA PHE A 561 6.13 -1.83 11.36
C PHE A 561 6.08 -3.24 11.98
N GLY A 562 5.34 -3.41 13.09
CA GLY A 562 5.12 -4.72 13.71
C GLY A 562 4.45 -5.73 12.75
N ALA A 563 3.45 -5.28 11.99
CA ALA A 563 2.80 -6.12 10.98
C ALA A 563 3.75 -6.46 9.82
N TRP A 564 4.57 -5.51 9.37
CA TRP A 564 5.60 -5.74 8.36
C TRP A 564 6.60 -6.82 8.79
N VAL A 565 7.17 -6.68 9.98
CA VAL A 565 8.17 -7.63 10.49
C VAL A 565 7.56 -9.01 10.72
N GLY A 566 6.37 -9.10 11.33
CA GLY A 566 5.68 -10.38 11.56
C GLY A 566 5.41 -11.11 10.26
N MET A 567 4.94 -10.40 9.22
CA MET A 567 4.76 -10.95 7.88
C MET A 567 6.07 -11.49 7.29
N LEU A 568 7.17 -10.73 7.37
CA LEU A 568 8.47 -11.17 6.86
C LEU A 568 8.94 -12.47 7.53
N TYR A 569 8.71 -12.65 8.83
CA TYR A 569 9.10 -13.88 9.52
C TYR A 569 8.26 -15.08 9.09
N VAL A 570 6.96 -14.91 8.88
CA VAL A 570 6.11 -16.00 8.35
C VAL A 570 6.57 -16.40 6.97
N ASP A 571 6.77 -15.42 6.07
CA ASP A 571 7.27 -15.68 4.73
C ASP A 571 8.66 -16.36 4.77
N HIS A 572 9.57 -15.88 5.63
CA HIS A 572 10.89 -16.49 5.81
C HIS A 572 10.81 -17.95 6.24
N CYS A 573 9.95 -18.29 7.20
CA CYS A 573 9.81 -19.66 7.66
C CYS A 573 9.23 -20.60 6.60
N HIS A 574 8.31 -20.12 5.76
CA HIS A 574 7.60 -20.98 4.81
C HIS A 574 8.16 -20.95 3.39
N THR A 575 8.89 -19.89 3.01
CA THR A 575 9.37 -19.70 1.63
C THR A 575 10.90 -19.66 1.51
N ASN A 576 11.64 -19.96 2.58
CA ASN A 576 13.10 -19.97 2.53
C ASN A 576 13.59 -21.03 1.53
N PRO A 577 14.29 -20.62 0.43
CA PRO A 577 14.70 -21.54 -0.62
C PRO A 577 15.59 -22.67 -0.12
N VAL A 578 16.48 -22.38 0.84
CA VAL A 578 17.40 -23.37 1.40
C VAL A 578 16.64 -24.42 2.20
N LEU A 579 15.72 -23.98 3.08
CA LEU A 579 14.90 -24.87 3.89
C LEU A 579 13.99 -25.75 3.02
N VAL A 580 13.30 -25.15 2.04
CA VAL A 580 12.40 -25.87 1.14
C VAL A 580 13.17 -26.90 0.30
N SER A 581 14.35 -26.53 -0.24
CA SER A 581 15.22 -27.45 -0.99
C SER A 581 15.73 -28.58 -0.12
N PHE A 582 16.14 -28.31 1.11
CA PHE A 582 16.58 -29.34 2.06
C PHE A 582 15.46 -30.32 2.39
N CYS A 583 14.25 -29.84 2.71
CA CYS A 583 13.09 -30.71 2.93
C CYS A 583 12.77 -31.56 1.70
N HIS A 584 12.85 -30.98 0.49
CA HIS A 584 12.65 -31.71 -0.75
C HIS A 584 13.64 -32.85 -0.93
N ILE A 585 14.92 -32.62 -0.68
CA ILE A 585 15.98 -33.65 -0.76
C ILE A 585 15.72 -34.77 0.26
N LEU A 586 15.34 -34.42 1.51
CA LEU A 586 15.03 -35.43 2.53
C LEU A 586 13.84 -36.30 2.15
N ILE A 587 12.75 -35.69 1.64
CA ILE A 587 11.54 -36.41 1.20
C ILE A 587 11.88 -37.33 0.01
N ALA A 588 12.63 -36.81 -0.99
CA ALA A 588 13.06 -37.60 -2.13
C ALA A 588 13.94 -38.79 -1.71
N GLY A 589 14.90 -38.58 -0.82
CA GLY A 589 15.76 -39.65 -0.28
C GLY A 589 14.98 -40.68 0.55
N HIS A 590 13.97 -40.25 1.33
CA HIS A 590 13.10 -41.18 2.05
C HIS A 590 12.25 -42.02 1.08
N ARG A 591 11.64 -41.39 0.08
CA ARG A 591 10.84 -42.07 -0.96
C ARG A 591 11.68 -43.09 -1.74
N GLU A 592 12.90 -42.75 -2.08
CA GLU A 592 13.82 -43.68 -2.75
C GLU A 592 14.18 -44.89 -1.87
N ARG A 593 14.42 -44.70 -0.57
CA ARG A 593 14.70 -45.79 0.38
C ARG A 593 13.50 -46.72 0.58
N THR A 594 12.26 -46.17 0.61
CA THR A 594 11.03 -46.97 0.74
C THR A 594 10.69 -47.76 -0.53
N LEU A 595 11.04 -47.24 -1.71
CA LEU A 595 10.81 -47.93 -2.99
C LEU A 595 11.87 -49.01 -3.27
N ARG A 596 13.14 -48.88 -2.82
CA ARG A 596 14.19 -49.86 -3.00
C ARG A 596 13.88 -51.26 -2.45
N PRO A 597 13.27 -51.50 -1.27
CA PRO A 597 12.94 -52.82 -0.81
C PRO A 597 11.86 -53.49 -1.67
N VAL A 598 10.90 -52.74 -2.21
CA VAL A 598 9.85 -53.27 -3.10
C VAL A 598 10.44 -53.79 -4.41
N ILE A 599 11.46 -53.16 -4.95
CA ILE A 599 12.14 -53.61 -6.16
C ILE A 599 12.99 -54.88 -5.89
N LYS A 600 13.62 -55.00 -4.71
CA LYS A 600 14.38 -56.18 -4.32
C LYS A 600 13.48 -57.42 -4.17
N TYR A 601 12.24 -57.29 -3.69
CA TYR A 601 11.29 -58.40 -3.58
C TYR A 601 10.59 -58.72 -4.90
N GLY A 602 10.41 -57.73 -5.78
CA GLY A 602 9.82 -57.90 -7.12
C GLY A 602 10.72 -58.70 -8.08
N HIS A 603 12.05 -58.60 -7.96
CA HIS A 603 12.99 -59.36 -8.79
C HIS A 603 13.15 -60.84 -8.41
N LEU A 604 12.72 -61.27 -7.25
CA LEU A 604 12.73 -62.67 -6.85
C LEU A 604 11.56 -63.48 -7.43
N ASN A 605 10.51 -62.84 -7.93
CA ASN A 605 9.34 -63.51 -8.53
C ASN A 605 9.22 -63.38 -10.07
N GLN A 606 10.21 -62.75 -10.76
CA GLN A 606 10.22 -62.63 -12.22
C GLN A 606 11.49 -63.17 -12.86
N SER A 607 11.86 -64.38 -12.50
CA SER A 607 12.81 -65.14 -13.33
C SER A 607 12.06 -66.09 -14.31
N ALA A 608 11.15 -65.49 -15.09
CA ALA A 608 10.59 -66.13 -16.30
C ALA A 608 10.06 -65.04 -17.23
N GLY A 609 10.85 -64.68 -18.21
CA GLY A 609 10.43 -64.09 -19.48
C GLY A 609 10.06 -62.62 -19.47
N VAL A 610 10.92 -61.82 -20.00
CA VAL A 610 10.74 -60.92 -21.14
C VAL A 610 11.81 -59.79 -21.10
N THR A 611 12.65 -59.81 -22.08
CA THR A 611 13.60 -58.74 -22.49
C THR A 611 12.89 -57.45 -22.82
N SER A 612 13.27 -56.35 -22.18
CA SER A 612 13.10 -55.03 -22.80
C SER A 612 14.06 -54.00 -22.23
N ARG A 613 14.79 -53.46 -23.11
CA ARG A 613 15.64 -52.28 -23.23
C ARG A 613 15.80 -51.39 -22.00
N THR A 614 16.97 -51.41 -21.41
CA THR A 614 17.50 -50.37 -20.52
C THR A 614 18.09 -49.23 -21.35
N ALA A 615 17.61 -48.03 -21.15
CA ALA A 615 18.29 -46.79 -21.57
C ALA A 615 19.28 -46.38 -20.47
N ASN A 616 20.51 -46.20 -20.88
CA ASN A 616 21.66 -45.80 -20.08
C ASN A 616 21.46 -44.43 -19.43
N LEU A 617 21.70 -44.35 -18.16
CA LEU A 617 22.11 -43.15 -17.44
C LEU A 617 23.44 -43.46 -16.75
N GLU A 618 24.51 -43.19 -17.47
CA GLU A 618 25.86 -43.13 -16.95
C GLU A 618 25.98 -41.91 -16.02
N GLY A 619 26.47 -42.12 -14.81
CA GLY A 619 27.78 -41.80 -14.35
C GLY A 619 27.82 -40.52 -13.51
N CYS A 620 27.68 -40.66 -12.18
CA CYS A 620 28.36 -39.78 -11.23
C CYS A 620 29.02 -40.66 -10.16
N SER A 621 30.31 -40.98 -10.41
CA SER A 621 31.23 -41.61 -9.47
C SER A 621 31.69 -40.55 -8.45
N CYS A 622 31.35 -40.75 -7.19
CA CYS A 622 32.02 -40.08 -6.08
C CYS A 622 33.34 -40.78 -5.83
N GLN A 623 34.44 -40.13 -6.18
CA GLN A 623 35.77 -40.48 -5.71
C GLN A 623 36.00 -39.94 -4.31
N ASP A 624 36.31 -40.83 -3.37
CA ASP A 624 36.90 -40.51 -2.07
C ASP A 624 38.27 -39.87 -2.24
N PRO A 625 38.63 -38.83 -1.52
CA PRO A 625 39.99 -38.40 -1.38
C PRO A 625 40.61 -39.10 -0.14
N GLY A 626 41.30 -40.19 -0.39
CA GLY A 626 42.26 -40.76 0.56
C GLY A 626 43.49 -39.89 0.68
N GLN A 627 43.91 -39.73 1.92
CA GLN A 627 45.29 -39.55 2.47
C GLN A 627 46.42 -39.11 1.52
N SER A 628 47.08 -38.01 1.84
CA SER A 628 48.50 -38.00 2.27
C SER A 628 49.07 -36.58 2.34
N HIS A 629 49.82 -36.38 3.44
CA HIS A 629 50.81 -35.36 3.82
C HIS A 629 50.36 -33.93 4.04
#